data_fd407a04561ef56b4d73b1636d4398a5
#
_entry.id   fd407a04561ef56b4d73b1636d4398a5
#
_cell.length_a   1.000
_cell.length_b   1.000
_cell.length_c   1.000
_cell.angle_alpha   90.00
_cell.angle_beta   90.00
_cell.angle_gamma   90.00
#
_symmetry.space_group_name_H-M   'P 1'
#
loop_
_entity.id
_entity.type
_entity.pdbx_description
1 polymer ?
#
loop_
_entity_poly.entity_id
_entity_poly.type
_entity_poly.pdbx_seq_one_letter_code
_entity_poly.pdbx_strand_id
1 'polypeptide(L)'
;TINLIIGDFNQDKKLKDNYGKDIKTLLLELDRCKAILKELSTNPESTELSSEITNMSLDAYTQSLCEQFSNNYRAVNLDYRSDENSKNINIKITPELNIAMNNIIKNAISFAYKEILIISETSTNTYSIKIRDDGPGFDKKFIANFGKPFYSSRPEKGVNMGLGLFITKQMIENLNGEISVQSNNGAEVTLTWQI
;
A
#
# COMPACT_ATOMS: atom_id res chain seq x y z
N THR A 1 -21.42 -19.45 0.43
CA THR A 1 -22.85 -19.23 0.10
C THR A 1 -22.99 -18.44 -1.21
N ILE A 2 -22.39 -17.24 -1.36
CA ILE A 2 -22.55 -16.41 -2.57
C ILE A 2 -22.03 -17.12 -3.84
N ASN A 3 -20.88 -17.78 -3.77
CA ASN A 3 -20.33 -18.55 -4.90
C ASN A 3 -21.24 -19.71 -5.35
N LEU A 4 -21.93 -20.35 -4.42
CA LEU A 4 -22.89 -21.41 -4.72
C LEU A 4 -24.07 -20.84 -5.51
N ILE A 5 -24.64 -19.72 -5.04
CA ILE A 5 -25.76 -19.03 -5.71
C ILE A 5 -25.39 -18.57 -7.13
N ILE A 6 -24.21 -17.97 -7.31
CA ILE A 6 -23.74 -17.55 -8.63
C ILE A 6 -23.40 -18.76 -9.51
N GLY A 7 -22.89 -19.86 -8.92
CA GLY A 7 -22.67 -21.11 -9.61
C GLY A 7 -23.96 -21.70 -10.17
N ASP A 8 -25.03 -21.68 -9.38
CA ASP A 8 -26.37 -22.13 -9.79
C ASP A 8 -26.94 -21.26 -10.91
N PHE A 9 -26.78 -19.93 -10.85
CA PHE A 9 -27.15 -19.02 -11.95
C PHE A 9 -26.38 -19.32 -13.24
N ASN A 10 -25.13 -19.73 -13.16
CA ASN A 10 -24.30 -20.05 -14.35
C ASN A 10 -24.69 -21.39 -14.98
N GLN A 11 -25.41 -22.26 -14.27
CA GLN A 11 -25.95 -23.54 -14.77
C GLN A 11 -27.34 -23.39 -15.41
N ASP A 12 -28.08 -22.35 -15.06
CA ASP A 12 -29.40 -22.06 -15.68
C ASP A 12 -29.19 -21.43 -17.06
N LYS A 13 -29.58 -22.21 -18.10
CA LYS A 13 -29.39 -21.83 -19.51
C LYS A 13 -30.13 -20.52 -19.90
N LYS A 14 -31.32 -20.28 -19.34
CA LYS A 14 -32.10 -19.05 -19.60
C LYS A 14 -31.46 -17.82 -18.94
N LEU A 15 -30.93 -17.96 -17.74
CA LEU A 15 -30.25 -16.89 -17.04
C LEU A 15 -28.89 -16.59 -17.70
N LYS A 16 -28.17 -17.60 -18.16
CA LYS A 16 -26.91 -17.43 -18.87
C LYS A 16 -27.09 -16.74 -20.22
N ASP A 17 -28.13 -17.05 -20.96
CA ASP A 17 -28.41 -16.41 -22.26
C ASP A 17 -28.83 -14.93 -22.11
N ASN A 18 -29.55 -14.59 -21.05
CA ASN A 18 -30.04 -13.22 -20.81
C ASN A 18 -29.06 -12.34 -20.00
N TYR A 19 -28.33 -12.93 -19.06
CA TYR A 19 -27.51 -12.20 -18.06
C TYR A 19 -26.06 -12.70 -17.98
N GLY A 20 -25.58 -13.46 -18.97
CA GLY A 20 -24.25 -14.09 -18.95
C GLY A 20 -23.09 -13.09 -18.78
N LYS A 21 -23.22 -11.88 -19.34
CA LYS A 21 -22.23 -10.80 -19.16
C LYS A 21 -22.23 -10.28 -17.72
N ASP A 22 -23.41 -10.09 -17.14
CA ASP A 22 -23.57 -9.54 -15.79
C ASP A 22 -23.12 -10.56 -14.74
N ILE A 23 -23.44 -11.85 -14.95
CA ILE A 23 -22.97 -12.96 -14.11
C ILE A 23 -21.44 -13.06 -14.17
N LYS A 24 -20.83 -12.93 -15.34
CA LYS A 24 -19.37 -12.93 -15.48
C LYS A 24 -18.73 -11.73 -14.77
N THR A 25 -19.34 -10.55 -14.86
CA THR A 25 -18.89 -9.36 -14.15
C THR A 25 -19.00 -9.54 -12.64
N LEU A 26 -20.11 -10.08 -12.14
CA LEU A 26 -20.29 -10.37 -10.72
C LEU A 26 -19.26 -11.37 -10.19
N LEU A 27 -18.95 -12.43 -10.95
CA LEU A 27 -17.90 -13.39 -10.58
C LEU A 27 -16.53 -12.72 -10.50
N LEU A 28 -16.20 -11.87 -11.47
CA LEU A 28 -14.95 -11.12 -11.47
C LEU A 28 -14.85 -10.18 -10.25
N GLU A 29 -15.92 -9.45 -9.93
CA GLU A 29 -15.94 -8.56 -8.76
C GLU A 29 -15.85 -9.36 -7.44
N LEU A 30 -16.44 -10.53 -7.38
CA LEU A 30 -16.41 -11.41 -6.22
C LEU A 30 -15.01 -12.00 -5.99
N ASP A 31 -14.33 -12.40 -7.05
CA ASP A 31 -12.94 -12.86 -6.98
C ASP A 31 -11.99 -11.71 -6.61
N ARG A 32 -12.30 -10.49 -7.05
CA ARG A 32 -11.61 -9.27 -6.62
C ARG A 32 -11.80 -9.02 -5.11
N CYS A 33 -13.04 -9.09 -4.61
CA CYS A 33 -13.30 -8.95 -3.17
C CYS A 33 -12.57 -10.00 -2.34
N LYS A 34 -12.56 -11.26 -2.79
CA LYS A 34 -11.81 -12.33 -2.11
C LYS A 34 -10.32 -12.07 -2.08
N ALA A 35 -9.77 -11.59 -3.18
CA ALA A 35 -8.35 -11.29 -3.25
C ALA A 35 -7.98 -10.12 -2.34
N ILE A 36 -8.83 -9.09 -2.23
CA ILE A 36 -8.67 -7.98 -1.26
C ILE A 36 -8.68 -8.54 0.17
N LEU A 37 -9.69 -9.35 0.51
CA LEU A 37 -9.79 -9.96 1.83
C LEU A 37 -8.60 -10.88 2.12
N LYS A 38 -8.11 -11.60 1.12
CA LYS A 38 -6.92 -12.43 1.24
C LYS A 38 -5.68 -11.57 1.46
N GLU A 39 -5.49 -10.49 0.72
CA GLU A 39 -4.37 -9.56 0.87
C GLU A 39 -4.38 -8.89 2.25
N LEU A 40 -5.57 -8.54 2.76
CA LEU A 40 -5.75 -8.03 4.12
C LEU A 40 -5.54 -9.11 5.20
N SER A 41 -5.82 -10.38 4.90
CA SER A 41 -5.72 -11.50 5.85
C SER A 41 -4.40 -12.27 5.79
N THR A 42 -3.66 -12.21 4.67
CA THR A 42 -2.40 -12.95 4.46
C THR A 42 -1.15 -12.13 4.77
N ASN A 43 -1.22 -11.19 5.69
CA ASN A 43 -0.04 -10.61 6.31
C ASN A 43 0.20 -11.26 7.71
N PRO A 44 0.44 -12.59 7.83
CA PRO A 44 0.74 -13.20 9.11
C PRO A 44 2.12 -12.79 9.64
N GLU A 45 3.00 -12.29 8.79
CA GLU A 45 4.30 -11.74 9.20
C GLU A 45 4.20 -10.34 9.84
N SER A 46 3.05 -9.67 9.72
CA SER A 46 2.76 -8.44 10.46
C SER A 46 2.18 -8.72 11.86
N THR A 47 2.10 -9.97 12.27
CA THR A 47 1.48 -10.38 13.57
C THR A 47 2.35 -10.02 14.78
N GLU A 48 3.58 -9.54 14.59
CA GLU A 48 4.37 -8.94 15.68
C GLU A 48 4.22 -7.42 15.78
N LEU A 49 3.59 -6.77 14.80
CA LEU A 49 3.17 -5.37 14.96
C LEU A 49 1.95 -5.38 15.88
N SER A 50 2.20 -5.08 17.16
CA SER A 50 1.22 -5.00 18.21
C SER A 50 -0.11 -4.42 17.70
N SER A 51 -1.22 -5.12 17.96
CA SER A 51 -2.58 -4.60 17.78
C SER A 51 -2.84 -3.36 18.68
N GLU A 52 -1.85 -2.98 19.46
CA GLU A 52 -1.89 -1.86 20.38
C GLU A 52 -1.41 -0.58 19.69
N ILE A 53 -2.16 0.48 19.94
CA ILE A 53 -1.77 1.83 19.56
C ILE A 53 -0.60 2.24 20.42
N THR A 54 0.52 2.57 19.81
CA THR A 54 1.71 3.07 20.51
C THR A 54 2.04 4.49 20.07
N ASN A 55 2.78 5.21 20.88
CA ASN A 55 3.30 6.53 20.53
C ASN A 55 4.82 6.44 20.51
N MET A 56 5.44 6.99 19.48
CA MET A 56 6.89 7.12 19.39
C MET A 56 7.27 8.32 18.53
N SER A 57 8.53 8.73 18.57
CA SER A 57 8.98 9.80 17.69
C SER A 57 8.94 9.38 16.22
N LEU A 58 8.74 10.33 15.32
CA LEU A 58 8.75 10.09 13.88
C LEU A 58 10.06 9.47 13.42
N ASP A 59 11.19 9.93 13.95
CA ASP A 59 12.53 9.38 13.72
C ASP A 59 12.61 7.91 14.15
N ALA A 60 12.22 7.59 15.38
CA ALA A 60 12.27 6.22 15.88
C ALA A 60 11.37 5.27 15.07
N TYR A 61 10.21 5.74 14.63
CA TYR A 61 9.31 4.94 13.79
C TYR A 61 9.94 4.64 12.43
N THR A 62 10.48 5.64 11.74
CA THR A 62 11.11 5.44 10.43
C THR A 62 12.36 4.56 10.52
N GLN A 63 13.14 4.70 11.59
CA GLN A 63 14.27 3.81 11.86
C GLN A 63 13.82 2.37 12.07
N SER A 64 12.79 2.15 12.90
CA SER A 64 12.26 0.81 13.16
C SER A 64 11.75 0.10 11.90
N LEU A 65 11.09 0.85 11.00
CA LEU A 65 10.69 0.32 9.69
C LEU A 65 11.91 -0.10 8.86
N CYS A 66 12.93 0.74 8.79
CA CYS A 66 14.15 0.41 8.06
C CYS A 66 14.81 -0.87 8.60
N GLU A 67 14.98 -0.99 9.91
CA GLU A 67 15.56 -2.16 10.58
C GLU A 67 14.74 -3.42 10.32
N GLN A 68 13.42 -3.34 10.47
CA GLN A 68 12.50 -4.47 10.25
C GLN A 68 12.61 -5.03 8.84
N PHE A 69 12.59 -4.15 7.83
CA PHE A 69 12.62 -4.60 6.44
C PHE A 69 14.02 -5.00 5.98
N SER A 70 15.09 -4.35 6.46
CA SER A 70 16.48 -4.73 6.15
C SER A 70 16.82 -6.15 6.62
N ASN A 71 16.28 -6.55 7.77
CA ASN A 71 16.47 -7.90 8.30
C ASN A 71 15.78 -8.97 7.45
N ASN A 72 14.63 -8.64 6.86
CA ASN A 72 13.79 -9.58 6.11
C ASN A 72 14.12 -9.62 4.61
N TYR A 73 14.66 -8.54 4.04
CA TYR A 73 14.87 -8.38 2.60
C TYR A 73 16.32 -7.99 2.27
N ARG A 74 17.18 -9.00 2.13
CA ARG A 74 18.62 -8.80 1.90
C ARG A 74 19.00 -8.47 0.45
N ALA A 75 18.07 -8.58 -0.48
CA ALA A 75 18.33 -8.34 -1.91
C ALA A 75 18.38 -6.85 -2.28
N VAL A 76 17.83 -5.99 -1.43
CA VAL A 76 17.76 -4.54 -1.63
C VAL A 76 18.34 -3.86 -0.40
N ASN A 77 19.12 -2.81 -0.62
CA ASN A 77 19.66 -1.99 0.46
C ASN A 77 18.58 -1.00 0.92
N LEU A 78 18.16 -1.11 2.19
CA LEU A 78 17.27 -0.13 2.80
C LEU A 78 18.09 0.78 3.71
N ASP A 79 17.89 2.07 3.55
CA ASP A 79 18.49 3.09 4.38
C ASP A 79 17.43 4.08 4.86
N TYR A 80 17.71 4.85 5.90
CA TYR A 80 16.81 5.88 6.38
C TYR A 80 17.54 7.19 6.64
N ARG A 81 16.78 8.29 6.52
CA ARG A 81 17.22 9.64 6.88
C ARG A 81 16.12 10.36 7.62
N SER A 82 16.49 11.12 8.63
CA SER A 82 15.57 11.98 9.34
C SER A 82 16.19 13.38 9.54
N ASP A 83 15.35 14.38 9.63
CA ASP A 83 15.78 15.69 10.11
C ASP A 83 15.81 15.71 11.65
N GLU A 84 16.49 16.71 12.23
CA GLU A 84 16.62 16.80 13.68
C GLU A 84 15.27 17.01 14.40
N ASN A 85 14.32 17.67 13.75
CA ASN A 85 13.02 17.94 14.34
C ASN A 85 12.14 16.70 14.40
N SER A 86 12.34 15.73 13.53
CA SER A 86 11.63 14.44 13.53
C SER A 86 11.75 13.67 14.86
N LYS A 87 12.81 13.91 15.61
CA LYS A 87 13.01 13.35 16.96
C LYS A 87 12.02 13.90 17.98
N ASN A 88 11.53 15.11 17.77
CA ASN A 88 10.63 15.82 18.67
C ASN A 88 9.15 15.65 18.29
N ILE A 89 8.84 15.12 17.12
CA ILE A 89 7.46 14.86 16.68
C ILE A 89 7.04 13.48 17.17
N ASN A 90 6.12 13.44 18.12
CA ASN A 90 5.49 12.21 18.55
C ASN A 90 4.29 11.89 17.67
N ILE A 91 4.29 10.71 17.07
CA ILE A 91 3.22 10.22 16.22
C ILE A 91 2.53 9.02 16.83
N LYS A 92 1.25 8.89 16.53
CA LYS A 92 0.44 7.75 16.96
C LYS A 92 0.56 6.64 15.94
N ILE A 93 1.15 5.53 16.33
CA ILE A 93 1.28 4.35 15.49
C ILE A 93 0.03 3.50 15.66
N THR A 94 -0.75 3.38 14.61
CA THR A 94 -1.96 2.57 14.57
C THR A 94 -1.73 1.34 13.69
N PRO A 95 -2.53 0.26 13.85
CA PRO A 95 -2.48 -0.88 12.94
C PRO A 95 -2.65 -0.49 11.47
N GLU A 96 -3.52 0.48 11.19
CA GLU A 96 -3.77 0.97 9.82
C GLU A 96 -2.54 1.66 9.24
N LEU A 97 -1.83 2.49 10.04
CA LEU A 97 -0.58 3.11 9.61
C LEU A 97 0.47 2.04 9.28
N ASN A 98 0.62 1.04 10.14
CA ASN A 98 1.55 -0.06 9.91
C ASN A 98 1.22 -0.85 8.63
N ILE A 99 -0.06 -1.16 8.38
CA ILE A 99 -0.50 -1.84 7.15
C ILE A 99 -0.18 -0.96 5.93
N ALA A 100 -0.47 0.33 6.00
CA ALA A 100 -0.18 1.28 4.93
C ALA A 100 1.33 1.34 4.62
N MET A 101 2.17 1.47 5.65
CA MET A 101 3.63 1.50 5.49
C MET A 101 4.17 0.18 4.93
N ASN A 102 3.71 -0.97 5.45
CA ASN A 102 4.07 -2.29 4.93
C ASN A 102 3.76 -2.41 3.43
N ASN A 103 2.60 -1.95 3.01
CA ASN A 103 2.20 -1.96 1.60
C ASN A 103 3.13 -1.12 0.72
N ILE A 104 3.45 0.10 1.16
CA ILE A 104 4.31 1.00 0.40
C ILE A 104 5.73 0.43 0.31
N ILE A 105 6.30 0.00 1.44
CA ILE A 105 7.67 -0.52 1.47
C ILE A 105 7.79 -1.83 0.67
N LYS A 106 6.83 -2.75 0.77
CA LYS A 106 6.81 -3.98 -0.05
C LYS A 106 6.70 -3.67 -1.55
N ASN A 107 5.94 -2.64 -1.92
CA ASN A 107 5.90 -2.18 -3.30
C ASN A 107 7.26 -1.63 -3.73
N ALA A 108 7.89 -0.78 -2.94
CA ALA A 108 9.23 -0.27 -3.23
C ALA A 108 10.24 -1.43 -3.39
N ILE A 109 10.26 -2.42 -2.48
CA ILE A 109 11.12 -3.61 -2.56
C ILE A 109 10.89 -4.39 -3.87
N SER A 110 9.64 -4.50 -4.30
CA SER A 110 9.29 -5.27 -5.50
C SER A 110 9.74 -4.59 -6.80
N PHE A 111 9.98 -3.28 -6.78
CA PHE A 111 10.32 -2.48 -7.96
C PHE A 111 11.72 -1.90 -7.93
N ALA A 112 12.34 -1.76 -6.77
CA ALA A 112 13.72 -1.28 -6.62
C ALA A 112 14.70 -2.15 -7.39
N TYR A 113 15.73 -1.52 -7.95
CA TYR A 113 16.87 -2.22 -8.52
C TYR A 113 17.87 -2.62 -7.44
N LYS A 114 18.16 -1.71 -6.50
CA LYS A 114 19.18 -1.92 -5.45
C LYS A 114 18.89 -1.18 -4.15
N GLU A 115 18.26 -0.01 -4.21
CA GLU A 115 18.23 0.93 -3.09
C GLU A 115 16.82 1.44 -2.79
N ILE A 116 16.49 1.50 -1.50
CA ILE A 116 15.29 2.15 -0.99
C ILE A 116 15.70 3.08 0.13
N LEU A 117 15.17 4.28 0.12
CA LEU A 117 15.40 5.28 1.14
C LEU A 117 14.09 5.67 1.80
N ILE A 118 14.01 5.51 3.13
CA ILE A 118 12.92 5.98 3.97
C ILE A 118 13.35 7.31 4.58
N ILE A 119 12.55 8.36 4.41
CA ILE A 119 12.89 9.71 4.84
C ILE A 119 11.78 10.24 5.74
N SER A 120 12.12 10.75 6.92
CA SER A 120 11.21 11.56 7.73
C SER A 120 11.65 13.01 7.70
N GLU A 121 10.70 13.88 7.42
CA GLU A 121 10.93 15.32 7.33
C GLU A 121 9.83 16.08 8.05
N THR A 122 10.22 17.22 8.59
CA THR A 122 9.30 18.14 9.27
C THR A 122 9.32 19.51 8.60
N SER A 123 8.21 20.19 8.62
CA SER A 123 8.05 21.58 8.20
C SER A 123 7.36 22.35 9.33
N THR A 124 7.07 23.63 9.13
CA THR A 124 6.46 24.48 10.15
C THR A 124 5.17 23.92 10.72
N ASN A 125 4.32 23.32 9.87
CA ASN A 125 2.98 22.86 10.26
C ASN A 125 2.73 21.39 9.88
N THR A 126 3.70 20.71 9.29
CA THR A 126 3.51 19.34 8.79
C THR A 126 4.70 18.46 9.10
N TYR A 127 4.44 17.16 9.19
CA TYR A 127 5.48 16.14 9.10
C TYR A 127 5.15 15.17 7.97
N SER A 128 6.17 14.54 7.44
CA SER A 128 6.03 13.60 6.32
C SER A 128 6.94 12.40 6.45
N ILE A 129 6.49 11.29 5.87
CA ILE A 129 7.30 10.09 5.62
C ILE A 129 7.33 9.88 4.13
N LYS A 130 8.54 9.78 3.56
CA LYS A 130 8.75 9.51 2.13
C LYS A 130 9.43 8.16 1.97
N ILE A 131 8.98 7.39 1.01
CA ILE A 131 9.62 6.15 0.60
C ILE A 131 10.00 6.32 -0.87
N ARG A 132 11.32 6.25 -1.14
CA ARG A 132 11.88 6.37 -2.48
C ARG A 132 12.60 5.09 -2.84
N ASP A 133 12.37 4.57 -4.04
CA ASP A 133 13.16 3.50 -4.64
C ASP A 133 13.94 4.00 -5.87
N ASP A 134 14.91 3.21 -6.29
CA ASP A 134 15.72 3.44 -7.50
C ASP A 134 15.18 2.67 -8.73
N GLY A 135 13.94 2.21 -8.67
CA GLY A 135 13.30 1.43 -9.72
C GLY A 135 12.85 2.26 -10.92
N PRO A 136 11.98 1.71 -11.78
CA PRO A 136 11.55 2.38 -13.01
C PRO A 136 10.64 3.59 -12.80
N GLY A 137 10.19 3.83 -11.55
CA GLY A 137 9.24 4.87 -11.22
C GLY A 137 7.81 4.56 -11.65
N PHE A 138 6.95 5.55 -11.52
CA PHE A 138 5.55 5.50 -11.95
C PHE A 138 5.41 6.08 -13.36
N ASP A 139 4.59 5.46 -14.20
CA ASP A 139 4.25 6.06 -15.49
C ASP A 139 3.29 7.27 -15.33
N LYS A 140 3.25 8.15 -16.33
CA LYS A 140 2.40 9.35 -16.28
C LYS A 140 0.91 9.04 -16.15
N LYS A 141 0.46 7.92 -16.73
CA LYS A 141 -0.94 7.50 -16.65
C LYS A 141 -1.28 7.04 -15.24
N PHE A 142 -0.35 6.34 -14.58
CA PHE A 142 -0.51 5.94 -13.19
C PHE A 142 -0.61 7.15 -12.27
N ILE A 143 0.31 8.11 -12.39
CA ILE A 143 0.29 9.34 -11.56
C ILE A 143 -1.04 10.09 -11.75
N ALA A 144 -1.51 10.26 -12.99
CA ALA A 144 -2.77 10.94 -13.30
C ALA A 144 -4.03 10.22 -12.75
N ASN A 145 -3.93 8.93 -12.48
CA ASN A 145 -5.04 8.11 -11.98
C ASN A 145 -4.76 7.53 -10.58
N PHE A 146 -3.75 8.05 -9.91
CA PHE A 146 -3.38 7.60 -8.58
C PHE A 146 -4.58 7.67 -7.60
N GLY A 147 -4.78 6.61 -6.86
CA GLY A 147 -5.91 6.49 -5.93
C GLY A 147 -7.23 6.05 -6.55
N LYS A 148 -7.26 5.71 -7.85
CA LYS A 148 -8.40 4.98 -8.42
C LYS A 148 -8.19 3.48 -8.22
N PRO A 149 -9.25 2.73 -7.82
CA PRO A 149 -9.15 1.29 -7.65
C PRO A 149 -8.83 0.60 -8.99
N PHE A 150 -8.14 -0.52 -8.92
CA PHE A 150 -7.78 -1.36 -10.07
C PHE A 150 -6.86 -0.71 -11.11
N TYR A 151 -6.19 0.36 -10.73
CA TYR A 151 -5.21 0.99 -11.60
C TYR A 151 -3.80 0.52 -11.19
N SER A 152 -3.20 -0.31 -12.02
CA SER A 152 -1.83 -0.80 -11.83
C SER A 152 -0.98 -0.43 -13.03
N SER A 153 0.27 -0.07 -12.79
CA SER A 153 1.25 0.15 -13.85
C SER A 153 1.65 -1.17 -14.57
N ARG A 154 1.24 -2.34 -14.06
CA ARG A 154 1.54 -3.66 -14.65
C ARG A 154 0.35 -4.61 -14.54
N PRO A 155 -0.59 -4.57 -15.51
CA PRO A 155 -1.76 -5.46 -15.50
C PRO A 155 -1.42 -6.93 -15.79
N GLU A 156 -0.23 -7.25 -16.32
CA GLU A 156 0.07 -8.56 -16.89
C GLU A 156 0.55 -9.64 -15.89
N LYS A 157 0.88 -9.34 -14.67
CA LYS A 157 1.43 -10.32 -13.71
C LYS A 157 0.46 -10.85 -12.66
N GLY A 158 -0.84 -10.80 -12.89
CA GLY A 158 -1.84 -11.59 -12.13
C GLY A 158 -1.87 -11.48 -10.59
N VAL A 159 -0.85 -10.91 -9.96
CA VAL A 159 -0.66 -10.87 -8.51
C VAL A 159 -0.93 -9.49 -7.92
N ASN A 160 -0.71 -8.42 -8.68
CA ASN A 160 -0.91 -7.04 -8.21
C ASN A 160 -2.12 -6.41 -8.91
N MET A 161 -3.27 -6.47 -8.27
CA MET A 161 -4.54 -5.96 -8.81
C MET A 161 -4.68 -4.43 -8.81
N GLY A 162 -3.64 -3.69 -8.49
CA GLY A 162 -3.70 -2.23 -8.41
C GLY A 162 -4.52 -1.72 -7.21
N LEU A 163 -4.69 -2.54 -6.19
CA LEU A 163 -5.48 -2.23 -5.00
C LEU A 163 -4.62 -1.76 -3.83
N GLY A 164 -3.37 -2.20 -3.74
CA GLY A 164 -2.51 -1.90 -2.58
C GLY A 164 -2.42 -0.39 -2.31
N LEU A 165 -2.01 0.41 -3.29
CA LEU A 165 -1.91 1.86 -3.11
C LEU A 165 -3.27 2.57 -3.00
N PHE A 166 -4.34 2.00 -3.58
CA PHE A 166 -5.71 2.51 -3.37
C PHE A 166 -6.13 2.33 -1.90
N ILE A 167 -5.95 1.13 -1.34
CA ILE A 167 -6.26 0.82 0.06
C ILE A 167 -5.39 1.67 0.99
N THR A 168 -4.10 1.77 0.69
CA THR A 168 -3.17 2.63 1.43
C THR A 168 -3.66 4.07 1.47
N LYS A 169 -4.11 4.62 0.34
CA LYS A 169 -4.66 5.97 0.27
C LYS A 169 -5.86 6.13 1.20
N GLN A 170 -6.82 5.21 1.17
CA GLN A 170 -7.99 5.25 2.05
C GLN A 170 -7.59 5.18 3.54
N MET A 171 -6.61 4.34 3.89
CA MET A 171 -6.12 4.24 5.26
C MET A 171 -5.47 5.54 5.74
N ILE A 172 -4.62 6.15 4.92
CA ILE A 172 -3.94 7.41 5.24
C ILE A 172 -4.93 8.57 5.35
N GLU A 173 -5.91 8.67 4.43
CA GLU A 173 -6.97 9.68 4.49
C GLU A 173 -7.84 9.52 5.75
N ASN A 174 -8.15 8.29 6.17
CA ASN A 174 -8.87 8.01 7.42
C ASN A 174 -8.06 8.40 8.67
N LEU A 175 -6.73 8.44 8.56
CA LEU A 175 -5.83 8.93 9.60
C LEU A 175 -5.57 10.45 9.48
N ASN A 176 -6.39 11.19 8.72
CA ASN A 176 -6.26 12.62 8.44
C ASN A 176 -4.91 12.98 7.80
N GLY A 177 -4.31 12.05 7.07
CA GLY A 177 -3.09 12.26 6.28
C GLY A 177 -3.39 12.43 4.80
N GLU A 178 -2.41 12.90 4.07
CA GLU A 178 -2.41 12.97 2.61
C GLU A 178 -1.35 12.03 2.05
N ILE A 179 -1.62 11.46 0.89
CA ILE A 179 -0.66 10.64 0.15
C ILE A 179 -0.48 11.20 -1.26
N SER A 180 0.76 11.31 -1.68
CA SER A 180 1.12 11.70 -3.04
C SER A 180 2.17 10.76 -3.61
N VAL A 181 2.24 10.70 -4.95
CA VAL A 181 3.21 9.89 -5.67
C VAL A 181 3.89 10.73 -6.74
N GLN A 182 5.17 10.52 -6.92
CA GLN A 182 5.94 11.13 -7.99
C GLN A 182 7.00 10.17 -8.53
N SER A 183 7.55 10.51 -9.69
CA SER A 183 8.62 9.76 -10.35
C SER A 183 9.77 10.69 -10.62
N ASN A 184 10.91 10.44 -9.96
CA ASN A 184 12.12 11.23 -10.10
C ASN A 184 13.33 10.32 -9.89
N ASN A 185 13.83 9.72 -10.99
CA ASN A 185 14.87 8.67 -10.94
C ASN A 185 14.50 7.49 -10.03
N GLY A 186 13.26 7.01 -10.13
CA GLY A 186 12.65 6.00 -9.29
C GLY A 186 11.24 6.39 -8.91
N ALA A 187 10.57 5.59 -8.07
CA ALA A 187 9.29 5.98 -7.50
C ALA A 187 9.46 6.62 -6.14
N GLU A 188 8.64 7.61 -5.85
CA GLU A 188 8.54 8.22 -4.52
C GLU A 188 7.08 8.30 -4.10
N VAL A 189 6.81 7.79 -2.90
CA VAL A 189 5.52 7.91 -2.22
C VAL A 189 5.73 8.78 -0.98
N THR A 190 4.94 9.83 -0.84
CA THR A 190 5.00 10.75 0.30
C THR A 190 3.69 10.72 1.06
N LEU A 191 3.79 10.52 2.36
CA LEU A 191 2.69 10.62 3.31
C LEU A 191 2.90 11.88 4.16
N THR A 192 1.85 12.70 4.32
CA THR A 192 1.95 13.98 5.03
C THR A 192 0.80 14.15 6.01
N TRP A 193 1.10 14.67 7.19
CA TRP A 193 0.11 15.02 8.22
C TRP A 193 0.37 16.43 8.75
N GLN A 194 -0.69 17.05 9.26
CA GLN A 194 -0.60 18.32 9.99
C GLN A 194 -0.09 18.05 11.41
N ILE A 195 0.70 18.98 11.97
CA ILE A 195 1.17 18.98 13.36
C ILE A 195 0.12 19.62 14.25
#